data_1ee6405af2ce59c16bc4e42c3d3cb59c
#
_entry.id   1ee6405af2ce59c16bc4e42c3d3cb59c
#
_cell.length_a   1.000
_cell.length_b   1.000
_cell.length_c   1.000
_cell.angle_alpha   90.00
_cell.angle_beta   90.00
_cell.angle_gamma   90.00
#
_symmetry.space_group_name_H-M   'P 1'
#
loop_
_entity.id
_entity.type
_entity.pdbx_description
1 polymer ?
#
loop_
_entity_poly.entity_id
_entity_poly.type
_entity_poly.pdbx_seq_one_letter_code
_entity_poly.pdbx_strand_id
1 'polypeptide(L)'
;MNILVTGGTGHLGRAIVASLKDDGHDIRVLARRPSSEIGILWIRGDLATSEGITAAVRGTEVVIHAATHSPAAQRGAFRLVDFVRSPTDVDVRGTAALLDAAHKEGVRHFIYVSIAGLPSMARLSAYARVKIAAEKRVRRGPVPWSIVRATEFYWLLDRMLATLTRRPVLRLPADVRMQPVDSSDFARFVAATVSNEERGERRDFVGPQALTLRELAEQYLAARQLERRIRNVALPRWIRTALEAGGASSNVHAGATTWAEWLRRERVPRPPRPSQHAFGIGSILRQQRSCRVTKRASRPSK
;
A
#
# COMPACT_ATOMS: atom_id res chain seq x y z
N MET A 1 -20.72 -0.39 -15.37
CA MET A 1 -19.82 0.72 -15.79
C MET A 1 -18.42 0.16 -16.07
N ASN A 2 -17.72 0.80 -17.03
CA ASN A 2 -16.32 0.47 -17.33
C ASN A 2 -15.39 1.21 -16.37
N ILE A 3 -14.72 0.49 -15.48
CA ILE A 3 -13.89 1.06 -14.42
C ILE A 3 -12.43 0.64 -14.56
N LEU A 4 -11.52 1.62 -14.61
CA LEU A 4 -10.08 1.37 -14.52
C LEU A 4 -9.62 1.43 -13.06
N VAL A 5 -8.96 0.38 -12.59
CA VAL A 5 -8.27 0.36 -11.29
C VAL A 5 -6.77 0.35 -11.51
N THR A 6 -6.05 1.33 -10.99
CA THR A 6 -4.59 1.27 -10.88
C THR A 6 -4.19 0.80 -9.49
N GLY A 7 -3.10 0.04 -9.41
CA GLY A 7 -2.73 -0.59 -8.14
C GLY A 7 -3.53 -1.84 -7.78
N GLY A 8 -4.33 -2.39 -8.71
CA GLY A 8 -5.19 -3.56 -8.52
C GLY A 8 -4.46 -4.84 -8.11
N THR A 9 -3.14 -4.92 -8.28
CA THR A 9 -2.31 -6.04 -7.79
C THR A 9 -1.87 -5.89 -6.32
N GLY A 10 -2.05 -4.70 -5.74
CA GLY A 10 -1.73 -4.42 -4.34
C GLY A 10 -2.77 -4.98 -3.36
N HIS A 11 -2.47 -4.95 -2.06
CA HIS A 11 -3.37 -5.48 -1.03
C HIS A 11 -4.76 -4.81 -1.07
N LEU A 12 -4.81 -3.48 -0.99
CA LEU A 12 -6.05 -2.72 -1.09
C LEU A 12 -6.68 -2.86 -2.48
N GLY A 13 -5.87 -2.76 -3.55
CA GLY A 13 -6.37 -2.81 -4.92
C GLY A 13 -7.11 -4.10 -5.24
N ARG A 14 -6.64 -5.25 -4.74
CA ARG A 14 -7.36 -6.53 -4.89
C ARG A 14 -8.72 -6.49 -4.17
N ALA A 15 -8.79 -5.92 -2.98
CA ALA A 15 -10.07 -5.77 -2.27
C ALA A 15 -11.04 -4.85 -3.03
N ILE A 16 -10.54 -3.75 -3.62
CA ILE A 16 -11.35 -2.86 -4.46
C ILE A 16 -11.86 -3.60 -5.71
N VAL A 17 -10.99 -4.32 -6.40
CA VAL A 17 -11.36 -5.10 -7.58
C VAL A 17 -12.43 -6.15 -7.25
N ALA A 18 -12.29 -6.87 -6.12
CA ALA A 18 -13.28 -7.83 -5.68
C ALA A 18 -14.64 -7.17 -5.40
N SER A 19 -14.66 -6.05 -4.67
CA SER A 19 -15.91 -5.34 -4.36
C SER A 19 -16.62 -4.83 -5.63
N LEU A 20 -15.87 -4.26 -6.58
CA LEU A 20 -16.42 -3.80 -7.85
C LEU A 20 -16.97 -4.95 -8.73
N LYS A 21 -16.34 -6.12 -8.64
CA LYS A 21 -16.80 -7.33 -9.35
C LYS A 21 -18.13 -7.84 -8.79
N ASP A 22 -18.26 -7.83 -7.46
CA ASP A 22 -19.50 -8.19 -6.77
C ASP A 22 -20.64 -7.23 -7.14
N ASP A 23 -20.34 -5.95 -7.40
CA ASP A 23 -21.29 -4.92 -7.85
C ASP A 23 -21.60 -4.99 -9.38
N GLY A 24 -21.04 -5.96 -10.11
CA GLY A 24 -21.31 -6.20 -11.53
C GLY A 24 -20.70 -5.17 -12.49
N HIS A 25 -19.57 -4.58 -12.15
CA HIS A 25 -18.85 -3.64 -13.03
C HIS A 25 -17.88 -4.35 -13.98
N ASP A 26 -17.64 -3.75 -15.16
CA ASP A 26 -16.58 -4.15 -16.09
C ASP A 26 -15.25 -3.55 -15.65
N ILE A 27 -14.33 -4.40 -15.21
CA ILE A 27 -13.11 -3.96 -14.54
C ILE A 27 -11.90 -4.09 -15.47
N ARG A 28 -11.13 -3.02 -15.54
CA ARG A 28 -9.78 -3.00 -16.11
C ARG A 28 -8.76 -2.76 -15.01
N VAL A 29 -7.60 -3.40 -15.14
CA VAL A 29 -6.47 -3.18 -14.19
C VAL A 29 -5.22 -2.85 -14.96
N LEU A 30 -4.65 -1.66 -14.70
CA LEU A 30 -3.31 -1.32 -15.17
C LEU A 30 -2.28 -1.93 -14.24
N ALA A 31 -1.43 -2.81 -14.75
CA ALA A 31 -0.43 -3.50 -13.96
C ALA A 31 0.88 -3.72 -14.72
N ARG A 32 2.01 -3.62 -14.05
CA ARG A 32 3.34 -3.96 -14.61
C ARG A 32 3.45 -5.44 -14.98
N ARG A 33 2.78 -6.29 -14.24
CA ARG A 33 2.67 -7.73 -14.46
C ARG A 33 1.18 -8.09 -14.43
N PRO A 34 0.53 -8.17 -15.59
CA PRO A 34 -0.85 -8.62 -15.71
C PRO A 34 -1.05 -10.02 -15.12
N SER A 35 -2.24 -10.26 -14.59
CA SER A 35 -2.72 -11.58 -14.15
C SER A 35 -3.57 -12.22 -15.25
N SER A 36 -3.88 -13.49 -15.09
CA SER A 36 -4.83 -14.24 -15.93
C SER A 36 -6.19 -14.40 -15.25
N GLU A 37 -6.51 -13.60 -14.23
CA GLU A 37 -7.79 -13.70 -13.51
C GLU A 37 -8.96 -13.40 -14.46
N ILE A 38 -9.93 -14.32 -14.50
CA ILE A 38 -11.10 -14.26 -15.37
C ILE A 38 -12.06 -13.14 -14.93
N GLY A 39 -12.64 -12.44 -15.89
CA GLY A 39 -13.59 -11.35 -15.64
C GLY A 39 -12.90 -10.00 -15.35
N ILE A 40 -11.60 -9.90 -15.58
CA ILE A 40 -10.83 -8.64 -15.46
C ILE A 40 -10.01 -8.45 -16.73
N LEU A 41 -10.11 -7.26 -17.32
CA LEU A 41 -9.25 -6.88 -18.46
C LEU A 41 -7.93 -6.33 -17.92
N TRP A 42 -6.89 -7.14 -18.02
CA TRP A 42 -5.54 -6.74 -17.60
C TRP A 42 -4.81 -6.01 -18.72
N ILE A 43 -4.32 -4.82 -18.42
CA ILE A 43 -3.53 -4.01 -19.34
C ILE A 43 -2.13 -3.84 -18.77
N ARG A 44 -1.13 -4.21 -19.58
CA ARG A 44 0.26 -4.00 -19.19
C ARG A 44 0.63 -2.54 -19.27
N GLY A 45 1.26 -2.01 -18.20
CA GLY A 45 1.79 -0.66 -18.17
C GLY A 45 2.38 -0.28 -16.82
N ASP A 46 3.03 0.88 -16.79
CA ASP A 46 3.70 1.41 -15.61
C ASP A 46 3.44 2.92 -15.47
N LEU A 47 2.91 3.32 -14.33
CA LEU A 47 2.66 4.73 -14.01
C LEU A 47 3.95 5.56 -13.90
N ALA A 48 5.07 4.93 -13.52
CA ALA A 48 6.35 5.63 -13.40
C ALA A 48 6.92 6.06 -14.76
N THR A 49 6.67 5.28 -15.82
CA THR A 49 7.11 5.53 -17.20
C THR A 49 6.00 6.06 -18.10
N SER A 50 4.75 6.07 -17.62
CA SER A 50 3.52 6.36 -18.37
C SER A 50 3.19 5.34 -19.45
N GLU A 51 3.88 4.20 -19.51
CA GLU A 51 3.60 3.12 -20.45
C GLU A 51 2.19 2.55 -20.24
N GLY A 52 1.43 2.33 -21.30
CA GLY A 52 0.13 1.67 -21.27
C GLY A 52 -1.02 2.50 -20.68
N ILE A 53 -0.79 3.73 -20.17
CA ILE A 53 -1.83 4.55 -19.54
C ILE A 53 -2.97 4.85 -20.51
N THR A 54 -2.67 5.33 -21.71
CA THR A 54 -3.69 5.69 -22.72
C THR A 54 -4.53 4.47 -23.11
N ALA A 55 -3.89 3.31 -23.31
CA ALA A 55 -4.62 2.07 -23.63
C ALA A 55 -5.52 1.63 -22.47
N ALA A 56 -5.08 1.83 -21.23
CA ALA A 56 -5.86 1.47 -20.04
C ALA A 56 -7.10 2.35 -19.86
N VAL A 57 -6.97 3.66 -20.11
CA VAL A 57 -8.04 4.65 -19.88
C VAL A 57 -9.08 4.65 -21.01
N ARG A 58 -8.73 4.22 -22.23
CA ARG A 58 -9.61 4.27 -23.40
C ARG A 58 -10.96 3.60 -23.14
N GLY A 59 -12.06 4.36 -23.29
CA GLY A 59 -13.43 3.88 -23.10
C GLY A 59 -13.77 3.52 -21.64
N THR A 60 -13.02 4.02 -20.65
CA THR A 60 -13.40 3.93 -19.22
C THR A 60 -14.25 5.12 -18.81
N GLU A 61 -15.22 4.88 -17.95
CA GLU A 61 -16.11 5.91 -17.39
C GLU A 61 -15.58 6.44 -16.07
N VAL A 62 -14.97 5.56 -15.27
CA VAL A 62 -14.45 5.87 -13.93
C VAL A 62 -13.02 5.36 -13.78
N VAL A 63 -12.16 6.16 -13.18
CA VAL A 63 -10.80 5.77 -12.80
C VAL A 63 -10.68 5.73 -11.29
N ILE A 64 -10.29 4.57 -10.73
CA ILE A 64 -9.90 4.43 -9.32
C ILE A 64 -8.38 4.34 -9.24
N HIS A 65 -7.76 5.39 -8.74
CA HIS A 65 -6.32 5.47 -8.61
C HIS A 65 -5.86 5.10 -7.20
N ALA A 66 -5.59 3.80 -6.98
CA ALA A 66 -5.08 3.24 -5.73
C ALA A 66 -3.59 2.86 -5.80
N ALA A 67 -2.94 3.06 -6.95
CA ALA A 67 -1.51 2.82 -7.06
C ALA A 67 -0.71 3.85 -6.27
N THR A 68 0.29 3.38 -5.55
CA THR A 68 1.23 4.22 -4.79
C THR A 68 2.57 3.52 -4.64
N HIS A 69 3.63 4.29 -4.49
CA HIS A 69 4.95 3.77 -4.16
C HIS A 69 5.25 4.06 -2.69
N SER A 70 4.82 3.17 -1.79
CA SER A 70 5.17 3.25 -0.36
C SER A 70 6.31 2.27 -0.02
N PRO A 71 7.55 2.75 0.12
CA PRO A 71 8.68 1.88 0.46
C PRO A 71 8.51 1.16 1.81
N ALA A 72 7.90 1.83 2.79
CA ALA A 72 7.61 1.24 4.10
C ALA A 72 6.60 0.10 4.00
N ALA A 73 5.51 0.28 3.25
CA ALA A 73 4.52 -0.77 3.04
C ALA A 73 5.11 -1.98 2.29
N GLN A 74 5.98 -1.75 1.30
CA GLN A 74 6.64 -2.82 0.57
C GLN A 74 7.59 -3.65 1.45
N ARG A 75 8.31 -3.01 2.36
CA ARG A 75 9.24 -3.68 3.29
C ARG A 75 8.56 -4.23 4.55
N GLY A 76 7.41 -3.70 4.92
CA GLY A 76 6.76 -3.97 6.22
C GLY A 76 7.49 -3.33 7.40
N ALA A 77 8.33 -2.33 7.16
CA ALA A 77 9.08 -1.62 8.18
C ALA A 77 9.43 -0.20 7.71
N PHE A 78 9.41 0.75 8.63
CA PHE A 78 9.89 2.11 8.40
C PHE A 78 11.41 2.18 8.56
N ARG A 79 12.06 2.98 7.71
CA ARG A 79 13.47 3.36 7.81
C ARG A 79 13.59 4.87 7.94
N LEU A 80 14.67 5.36 8.55
CA LEU A 80 14.91 6.81 8.69
C LEU A 80 14.86 7.55 7.35
N VAL A 81 15.32 6.92 6.27
CA VAL A 81 15.28 7.50 4.92
C VAL A 81 13.85 7.78 4.43
N ASP A 82 12.85 7.04 4.90
CA ASP A 82 11.45 7.20 4.50
C ASP A 82 10.85 8.52 5.02
N PHE A 83 11.43 9.10 6.08
CA PHE A 83 11.03 10.41 6.58
C PHE A 83 11.55 11.55 5.69
N VAL A 84 12.64 11.33 4.99
CA VAL A 84 13.33 12.36 4.18
C VAL A 84 13.03 12.23 2.70
N ARG A 85 12.98 11.02 2.17
CA ARG A 85 12.82 10.74 0.73
C ARG A 85 11.69 9.77 0.46
N SER A 86 10.88 10.09 -0.55
CA SER A 86 9.90 9.18 -1.13
C SER A 86 9.88 9.38 -2.64
N PRO A 87 9.83 8.30 -3.44
CA PRO A 87 9.72 8.41 -4.89
C PRO A 87 8.47 9.16 -5.30
N THR A 88 8.59 10.04 -6.29
CA THR A 88 7.48 10.86 -6.81
C THR A 88 6.92 10.35 -8.13
N ASP A 89 7.59 9.38 -8.74
CA ASP A 89 7.33 8.94 -10.11
C ASP A 89 5.92 8.39 -10.28
N VAL A 90 5.49 7.51 -9.39
CA VAL A 90 4.14 6.92 -9.42
C VAL A 90 3.10 7.92 -8.89
N ASP A 91 3.33 8.48 -7.70
CA ASP A 91 2.30 9.24 -6.97
C ASP A 91 2.09 10.67 -7.52
N VAL A 92 3.10 11.31 -8.12
CA VAL A 92 2.96 12.67 -8.67
C VAL A 92 2.95 12.66 -10.19
N ARG A 93 4.00 12.13 -10.83
CA ARG A 93 4.10 12.11 -12.30
C ARG A 93 3.09 11.16 -12.92
N GLY A 94 2.98 9.94 -12.39
CA GLY A 94 2.02 8.95 -12.85
C GLY A 94 0.57 9.40 -12.65
N THR A 95 0.25 10.05 -11.52
CA THR A 95 -1.08 10.64 -11.30
C THR A 95 -1.38 11.74 -12.32
N ALA A 96 -0.40 12.62 -12.64
CA ALA A 96 -0.59 13.65 -13.66
C ALA A 96 -0.87 13.05 -15.04
N ALA A 97 -0.03 12.11 -15.48
CA ALA A 97 -0.21 11.43 -16.76
C ALA A 97 -1.55 10.68 -16.86
N LEU A 98 -1.98 10.05 -15.75
CA LEU A 98 -3.27 9.37 -15.70
C LEU A 98 -4.46 10.35 -15.77
N LEU A 99 -4.38 11.52 -15.11
CA LEU A 99 -5.39 12.58 -15.20
C LEU A 99 -5.48 13.16 -16.60
N ASP A 100 -4.34 13.40 -17.25
CA ASP A 100 -4.30 13.95 -18.63
C ASP A 100 -4.92 12.95 -19.62
N ALA A 101 -4.63 11.66 -19.48
CA ALA A 101 -5.25 10.62 -20.29
C ALA A 101 -6.76 10.49 -19.99
N ALA A 102 -7.15 10.53 -18.73
CA ALA A 102 -8.54 10.47 -18.29
C ALA A 102 -9.37 11.63 -18.86
N HIS A 103 -8.80 12.84 -18.89
CA HIS A 103 -9.44 14.02 -19.48
C HIS A 103 -9.65 13.85 -21.00
N LYS A 104 -8.62 13.41 -21.72
CA LYS A 104 -8.68 13.21 -23.18
C LYS A 104 -9.71 12.16 -23.59
N GLU A 105 -9.90 11.14 -22.78
CA GLU A 105 -10.85 10.04 -23.03
C GLU A 105 -12.25 10.31 -22.44
N GLY A 106 -12.49 11.49 -21.86
CA GLY A 106 -13.80 11.88 -21.33
C GLY A 106 -14.24 11.11 -20.09
N VAL A 107 -13.30 10.69 -19.26
CA VAL A 107 -13.60 10.03 -17.95
C VAL A 107 -14.46 10.95 -17.10
N ARG A 108 -15.57 10.43 -16.58
CA ARG A 108 -16.57 11.19 -15.84
C ARG A 108 -16.26 11.32 -14.36
N HIS A 109 -15.44 10.41 -13.80
CA HIS A 109 -15.09 10.42 -12.39
C HIS A 109 -13.69 9.85 -12.14
N PHE A 110 -12.86 10.60 -11.42
CA PHE A 110 -11.54 10.20 -10.97
C PHE A 110 -11.51 10.06 -9.45
N ILE A 111 -11.47 8.83 -8.94
CA ILE A 111 -11.42 8.53 -7.51
C ILE A 111 -9.96 8.29 -7.11
N TYR A 112 -9.44 9.17 -6.25
CA TYR A 112 -8.06 9.07 -5.76
C TYR A 112 -8.02 8.53 -4.34
N VAL A 113 -7.28 7.44 -4.14
CA VAL A 113 -7.06 6.85 -2.82
C VAL A 113 -5.88 7.53 -2.13
N SER A 114 -6.13 8.07 -0.94
CA SER A 114 -5.16 8.83 -0.16
C SER A 114 -5.14 8.39 1.31
N ILE A 115 -4.54 9.22 2.18
CA ILE A 115 -4.32 8.93 3.59
C ILE A 115 -4.98 10.02 4.44
N ALA A 116 -5.66 9.63 5.52
CA ALA A 116 -6.17 10.55 6.52
C ALA A 116 -5.02 11.19 7.33
N GLY A 117 -5.22 12.41 7.81
CA GLY A 117 -4.23 13.10 8.66
C GLY A 117 -2.98 13.63 7.94
N LEU A 118 -2.94 13.64 6.60
CA LEU A 118 -1.77 14.06 5.80
C LEU A 118 -1.15 15.40 6.22
N PRO A 119 -1.91 16.49 6.48
CA PRO A 119 -1.30 17.78 6.82
C PRO A 119 -0.41 17.72 8.06
N SER A 120 -0.83 16.99 9.08
CA SER A 120 -0.06 16.82 10.31
C SER A 120 1.17 15.91 10.09
N MET A 121 1.04 14.90 9.24
CA MET A 121 2.13 13.97 8.92
C MET A 121 3.17 14.55 7.96
N ALA A 122 2.87 15.64 7.25
CA ALA A 122 3.78 16.20 6.23
C ALA A 122 5.13 16.65 6.78
N ARG A 123 5.18 17.07 8.05
CA ARG A 123 6.43 17.42 8.74
C ARG A 123 7.31 16.22 9.06
N LEU A 124 6.68 15.03 9.24
CA LEU A 124 7.34 13.80 9.63
C LEU A 124 7.68 12.90 8.43
N SER A 125 6.96 13.00 7.32
CA SER A 125 7.02 12.00 6.27
C SER A 125 7.12 12.62 4.88
N ALA A 126 8.19 12.28 4.15
CA ALA A 126 8.32 12.60 2.73
C ALA A 126 7.17 11.99 1.91
N TYR A 127 6.74 10.79 2.27
CA TYR A 127 5.60 10.13 1.64
C TYR A 127 4.29 10.93 1.81
N ALA A 128 4.03 11.48 3.01
CA ALA A 128 2.87 12.33 3.22
C ALA A 128 2.92 13.61 2.33
N ARG A 129 4.11 14.23 2.19
CA ARG A 129 4.29 15.38 1.27
C ARG A 129 4.01 15.01 -0.18
N VAL A 130 4.46 13.84 -0.63
CA VAL A 130 4.20 13.30 -1.97
C VAL A 130 2.70 13.08 -2.18
N LYS A 131 2.00 12.49 -1.20
CA LYS A 131 0.54 12.29 -1.27
C LYS A 131 -0.22 13.62 -1.32
N ILE A 132 0.18 14.63 -0.55
CA ILE A 132 -0.40 15.98 -0.61
C ILE A 132 -0.21 16.60 -2.01
N ALA A 133 0.97 16.45 -2.60
CA ALA A 133 1.24 16.94 -3.95
C ALA A 133 0.36 16.26 -4.99
N ALA A 134 0.15 14.96 -4.87
CA ALA A 134 -0.76 14.21 -5.74
C ALA A 134 -2.23 14.63 -5.56
N GLU A 135 -2.73 14.79 -4.33
CA GLU A 135 -4.08 15.33 -4.08
C GLU A 135 -4.27 16.72 -4.69
N LYS A 136 -3.24 17.57 -4.60
CA LYS A 136 -3.29 18.91 -5.22
C LYS A 136 -3.41 18.82 -6.74
N ARG A 137 -2.76 17.83 -7.37
CA ARG A 137 -2.88 17.56 -8.81
C ARG A 137 -4.29 17.13 -9.16
N VAL A 138 -4.86 16.17 -8.42
CA VAL A 138 -6.23 15.68 -8.62
C VAL A 138 -7.23 16.83 -8.52
N ARG A 139 -7.15 17.64 -7.46
CA ARG A 139 -8.07 18.77 -7.21
C ARG A 139 -8.00 19.88 -8.26
N ARG A 140 -6.86 20.04 -8.91
CA ARG A 140 -6.65 21.06 -9.97
C ARG A 140 -6.82 20.48 -11.37
N GLY A 141 -6.99 19.17 -11.48
CA GLY A 141 -7.16 18.48 -12.75
C GLY A 141 -8.53 18.78 -13.37
N PRO A 142 -8.66 18.56 -14.67
CA PRO A 142 -9.89 18.88 -15.42
C PRO A 142 -10.99 17.81 -15.30
N VAL A 143 -10.69 16.66 -14.66
CA VAL A 143 -11.66 15.55 -14.50
C VAL A 143 -12.41 15.72 -13.19
N PRO A 144 -13.75 15.54 -13.14
CA PRO A 144 -14.50 15.50 -11.88
C PRO A 144 -13.91 14.44 -10.95
N TRP A 145 -13.67 14.80 -9.69
CA TRP A 145 -12.89 13.97 -8.78
C TRP A 145 -13.55 13.73 -7.42
N SER A 146 -13.16 12.63 -6.76
CA SER A 146 -13.32 12.42 -5.32
C SER A 146 -12.00 11.93 -4.73
N ILE A 147 -11.67 12.39 -3.54
CA ILE A 147 -10.50 11.91 -2.79
C ILE A 147 -11.00 11.15 -1.56
N VAL A 148 -10.72 9.86 -1.52
CA VAL A 148 -11.05 8.99 -0.40
C VAL A 148 -9.78 8.67 0.38
N ARG A 149 -9.79 8.94 1.68
CA ARG A 149 -8.63 8.81 2.56
C ARG A 149 -8.90 7.74 3.60
N ALA A 150 -7.94 6.85 3.80
CA ALA A 150 -7.99 5.86 4.88
C ALA A 150 -6.98 6.18 5.97
N THR A 151 -7.27 5.79 7.19
CA THR A 151 -6.27 5.60 8.24
C THR A 151 -5.41 4.37 7.94
N GLU A 152 -4.54 3.98 8.87
CA GLU A 152 -3.64 2.84 8.70
C GLU A 152 -4.44 1.53 8.55
N PHE A 153 -4.02 0.69 7.61
CA PHE A 153 -4.65 -0.61 7.39
C PHE A 153 -4.19 -1.66 8.39
N TYR A 154 -5.09 -2.52 8.83
CA TYR A 154 -4.82 -3.67 9.72
C TYR A 154 -3.69 -4.57 9.20
N TRP A 155 -3.66 -4.89 7.91
CA TRP A 155 -2.60 -5.71 7.33
C TRP A 155 -1.19 -5.10 7.46
N LEU A 156 -1.10 -3.75 7.41
CA LEU A 156 0.18 -3.06 7.58
C LEU A 156 0.62 -3.08 9.04
N LEU A 157 -0.33 -2.89 9.96
CA LEU A 157 -0.11 -2.99 11.40
C LEU A 157 0.31 -4.41 11.81
N ASP A 158 -0.39 -5.44 11.31
CA ASP A 158 -0.03 -6.85 11.51
C ASP A 158 1.42 -7.12 11.06
N ARG A 159 1.78 -6.68 9.87
CA ARG A 159 3.12 -6.86 9.33
C ARG A 159 4.19 -6.12 10.14
N MET A 160 3.88 -4.94 10.65
CA MET A 160 4.76 -4.19 11.55
C MET A 160 4.94 -4.94 12.87
N LEU A 161 3.86 -5.37 13.50
CA LEU A 161 3.90 -6.13 14.76
C LEU A 161 4.61 -7.47 14.58
N ALA A 162 4.37 -8.18 13.48
CA ALA A 162 5.09 -9.41 13.13
C ALA A 162 6.61 -9.20 13.06
N THR A 163 7.05 -8.04 12.57
CA THR A 163 8.48 -7.69 12.52
C THR A 163 9.03 -7.39 13.91
N LEU A 164 8.28 -6.64 14.72
CA LEU A 164 8.70 -6.25 16.08
C LEU A 164 8.72 -7.45 17.04
N THR A 165 7.80 -8.40 16.91
CA THR A 165 7.71 -9.59 17.76
C THR A 165 8.83 -10.62 17.55
N ARG A 166 9.69 -10.44 16.53
CA ARG A 166 10.94 -11.22 16.38
C ARG A 166 11.92 -10.98 17.54
N ARG A 167 11.75 -9.86 18.28
CA ARG A 167 12.52 -9.53 19.46
C ARG A 167 11.74 -9.89 20.74
N PRO A 168 12.42 -10.23 21.84
CA PRO A 168 11.74 -10.58 23.10
C PRO A 168 11.01 -9.39 23.73
N VAL A 169 11.40 -8.15 23.38
CA VAL A 169 10.81 -6.92 23.88
C VAL A 169 10.36 -6.06 22.71
N LEU A 170 9.05 -5.75 22.66
CA LEU A 170 8.48 -4.79 21.72
C LEU A 170 8.71 -3.36 22.23
N ARG A 171 9.50 -2.60 21.51
CA ARG A 171 9.69 -1.17 21.76
C ARG A 171 8.84 -0.39 20.76
N LEU A 172 7.79 0.27 21.25
CA LEU A 172 6.86 1.04 20.43
C LEU A 172 6.33 2.24 21.22
N PRO A 173 5.84 3.29 20.57
CA PRO A 173 5.20 4.41 21.27
C PRO A 173 3.80 3.99 21.74
N ALA A 174 3.77 3.24 22.83
CA ALA A 174 2.64 2.47 23.29
C ALA A 174 1.38 3.32 23.58
N ASP A 175 1.58 4.60 23.93
CA ASP A 175 0.51 5.53 24.30
C ASP A 175 -0.09 6.29 23.10
N VAL A 176 0.45 6.11 21.88
CA VAL A 176 -0.09 6.72 20.66
C VAL A 176 -1.40 6.05 20.31
N ARG A 177 -2.45 6.86 20.10
CA ARG A 177 -3.76 6.40 19.66
C ARG A 177 -3.82 6.34 18.13
N MET A 178 -4.35 5.25 17.63
CA MET A 178 -4.58 5.02 16.21
C MET A 178 -6.00 4.49 15.99
N GLN A 179 -6.51 4.68 14.79
CA GLN A 179 -7.83 4.20 14.41
C GLN A 179 -7.74 3.40 13.09
N PRO A 180 -6.98 2.30 13.11
CA PRO A 180 -6.69 1.53 11.90
C PRO A 180 -7.94 0.82 11.36
N VAL A 181 -7.95 0.49 10.06
CA VAL A 181 -9.11 0.04 9.32
C VAL A 181 -8.85 -1.25 8.54
N ASP A 182 -9.91 -2.06 8.34
CA ASP A 182 -9.89 -3.17 7.39
C ASP A 182 -9.90 -2.64 5.95
N SER A 183 -9.00 -3.18 5.12
CA SER A 183 -8.93 -2.86 3.69
C SER A 183 -10.19 -3.29 2.93
N SER A 184 -10.92 -4.31 3.38
CA SER A 184 -12.17 -4.74 2.74
C SER A 184 -13.31 -3.77 3.03
N ASP A 185 -13.40 -3.21 4.26
CA ASP A 185 -14.38 -2.18 4.61
C ASP A 185 -14.13 -0.91 3.77
N PHE A 186 -12.87 -0.49 3.68
CA PHE A 186 -12.50 0.66 2.87
C PHE A 186 -12.72 0.42 1.38
N ALA A 187 -12.48 -0.79 0.87
CA ALA A 187 -12.71 -1.14 -0.52
C ALA A 187 -14.20 -1.02 -0.89
N ARG A 188 -15.12 -1.47 -0.02
CA ARG A 188 -16.56 -1.28 -0.22
C ARG A 188 -16.95 0.20 -0.25
N PHE A 189 -16.35 1.01 0.62
CA PHE A 189 -16.56 2.46 0.60
C PHE A 189 -16.07 3.11 -0.71
N VAL A 190 -14.90 2.69 -1.22
CA VAL A 190 -14.39 3.15 -2.52
C VAL A 190 -15.32 2.73 -3.65
N ALA A 191 -15.80 1.48 -3.67
CA ALA A 191 -16.74 0.98 -4.66
C ALA A 191 -18.07 1.76 -4.63
N ALA A 192 -18.63 2.00 -3.45
CA ALA A 192 -19.84 2.84 -3.30
C ALA A 192 -19.64 4.29 -3.79
N THR A 193 -18.40 4.81 -3.74
CA THR A 193 -18.09 6.16 -4.26
C THR A 193 -18.21 6.24 -5.79
N VAL A 194 -18.14 5.12 -6.51
CA VAL A 194 -18.26 5.07 -7.99
C VAL A 194 -19.62 5.63 -8.44
N SER A 195 -20.68 5.23 -7.77
CA SER A 195 -22.06 5.63 -8.09
C SER A 195 -22.49 6.96 -7.45
N ASN A 196 -21.63 7.55 -6.63
CA ASN A 196 -21.94 8.84 -6.01
C ASN A 196 -21.91 9.98 -7.06
N GLU A 197 -22.95 10.79 -7.08
CA GLU A 197 -23.05 11.96 -7.98
C GLU A 197 -22.26 13.16 -7.47
N GLU A 198 -22.02 13.25 -6.16
CA GLU A 198 -21.23 14.33 -5.56
C GLU A 198 -19.76 14.22 -5.98
N ARG A 199 -19.24 15.32 -6.47
CA ARG A 199 -17.85 15.49 -6.95
C ARG A 199 -17.18 16.64 -6.21
N GLY A 200 -15.84 16.66 -6.26
CA GLY A 200 -15.08 17.70 -5.60
C GLY A 200 -14.89 17.50 -4.10
N GLU A 201 -15.21 16.32 -3.59
CA GLU A 201 -15.20 16.01 -2.16
C GLU A 201 -13.99 15.23 -1.70
N ARG A 202 -13.63 15.47 -0.44
CA ARG A 202 -12.68 14.65 0.34
C ARG A 202 -13.46 13.96 1.45
N ARG A 203 -13.33 12.64 1.50
CA ARG A 203 -13.99 11.79 2.51
C ARG A 203 -12.95 10.96 3.24
N ASP A 204 -12.96 11.05 4.55
CA ASP A 204 -12.07 10.27 5.41
C ASP A 204 -12.80 9.01 5.88
N PHE A 205 -12.11 7.88 5.86
CA PHE A 205 -12.60 6.59 6.30
C PHE A 205 -11.67 6.02 7.37
N VAL A 206 -12.22 5.73 8.52
CA VAL A 206 -11.46 5.31 9.72
C VAL A 206 -11.95 3.95 10.21
N GLY A 207 -11.15 3.30 11.05
CA GLY A 207 -11.58 2.09 11.73
C GLY A 207 -12.69 2.35 12.75
N PRO A 208 -13.39 1.29 13.21
CA PRO A 208 -14.49 1.42 14.17
C PRO A 208 -14.03 1.78 15.59
N GLN A 209 -12.75 1.59 15.91
CA GLN A 209 -12.21 1.75 17.26
C GLN A 209 -10.92 2.56 17.25
N ALA A 210 -10.85 3.58 18.11
CA ALA A 210 -9.62 4.30 18.42
C ALA A 210 -8.90 3.60 19.58
N LEU A 211 -7.80 2.91 19.30
CA LEU A 211 -7.01 2.12 20.25
C LEU A 211 -5.59 2.68 20.37
N THR A 212 -4.98 2.49 21.52
CA THR A 212 -3.55 2.75 21.70
C THR A 212 -2.72 1.66 20.99
N LEU A 213 -1.50 1.99 20.60
CA LEU A 213 -0.58 0.98 20.05
C LEU A 213 -0.31 -0.15 21.04
N ARG A 214 -0.43 0.10 22.35
CA ARG A 214 -0.38 -0.93 23.40
C ARG A 214 -1.52 -1.91 23.23
N GLU A 215 -2.77 -1.43 23.23
CA GLU A 215 -3.98 -2.27 23.09
C GLU A 215 -3.96 -3.07 21.79
N LEU A 216 -3.55 -2.45 20.69
CA LEU A 216 -3.40 -3.12 19.40
C LEU A 216 -2.33 -4.24 19.46
N ALA A 217 -1.20 -3.97 20.11
CA ALA A 217 -0.13 -4.97 20.26
C ALA A 217 -0.52 -6.11 21.23
N GLU A 218 -1.21 -5.83 22.32
CA GLU A 218 -1.70 -6.83 23.27
C GLU A 218 -2.71 -7.78 22.61
N GLN A 219 -3.69 -7.23 21.86
CA GLN A 219 -4.62 -8.05 21.07
C GLN A 219 -3.90 -8.91 20.02
N TYR A 220 -2.89 -8.35 19.34
CA TYR A 220 -2.05 -9.10 18.41
C TYR A 220 -1.30 -10.25 19.08
N LEU A 221 -0.64 -9.98 20.21
CA LEU A 221 0.11 -11.00 20.96
C LEU A 221 -0.80 -12.13 21.43
N ALA A 222 -1.97 -11.80 21.97
CA ALA A 222 -2.96 -12.78 22.40
C ALA A 222 -3.44 -13.63 21.20
N ALA A 223 -3.81 -13.02 20.08
CA ALA A 223 -4.27 -13.73 18.88
C ALA A 223 -3.22 -14.64 18.26
N ARG A 224 -1.94 -14.29 18.39
CA ARG A 224 -0.79 -15.08 17.87
C ARG A 224 -0.17 -15.99 18.92
N GLN A 225 -0.71 -16.04 20.15
CA GLN A 225 -0.17 -16.83 21.28
C GLN A 225 1.32 -16.56 21.53
N LEU A 226 1.68 -15.25 21.54
CA LEU A 226 3.06 -14.80 21.72
C LEU A 226 3.22 -14.10 23.08
N GLU A 227 4.18 -14.54 23.87
CA GLU A 227 4.58 -13.87 25.11
C GLU A 227 5.72 -12.90 24.83
N ARG A 228 5.44 -11.62 24.82
CA ARG A 228 6.41 -10.53 24.62
C ARG A 228 6.15 -9.39 25.57
N ARG A 229 7.21 -8.78 26.08
CA ARG A 229 7.10 -7.58 26.90
C ARG A 229 6.98 -6.33 26.02
N ILE A 230 6.02 -5.46 26.33
CA ILE A 230 5.86 -4.18 25.64
C ILE A 230 6.55 -3.10 26.50
N ARG A 231 7.50 -2.38 25.87
CA ARG A 231 8.13 -1.18 26.48
C ARG A 231 7.71 0.06 25.70
N ASN A 232 7.18 1.04 26.42
CA ASN A 232 6.84 2.33 25.82
C ASN A 232 8.11 3.09 25.43
N VAL A 233 8.08 3.68 24.24
CA VAL A 233 9.06 4.65 23.74
C VAL A 233 8.38 6.01 23.75
N ALA A 234 8.82 6.89 24.65
CA ALA A 234 8.27 8.24 24.71
C ALA A 234 8.58 9.00 23.42
N LEU A 235 7.56 9.61 22.85
CA LEU A 235 7.69 10.50 21.70
C LEU A 235 7.49 11.96 22.11
N PRO A 236 8.21 12.91 21.51
CA PRO A 236 7.90 14.32 21.61
C PRO A 236 6.42 14.59 21.28
N ARG A 237 5.79 15.51 22.00
CA ARG A 237 4.35 15.80 21.84
C ARG A 237 3.95 16.08 20.39
N TRP A 238 4.75 16.84 19.67
CA TRP A 238 4.47 17.19 18.28
C TRP A 238 4.48 15.99 17.32
N ILE A 239 5.31 14.97 17.59
CA ILE A 239 5.33 13.70 16.83
C ILE A 239 4.06 12.91 17.16
N ARG A 240 3.72 12.77 18.43
CA ARG A 240 2.50 12.09 18.87
C ARG A 240 1.26 12.69 18.20
N THR A 241 1.08 14.00 18.32
CA THR A 241 -0.05 14.71 17.70
C THR A 241 -0.13 14.49 16.20
N ALA A 242 1.03 14.44 15.50
CA ALA A 242 1.05 14.18 14.07
C ALA A 242 0.62 12.75 13.70
N LEU A 243 0.97 11.76 14.52
CA LEU A 243 0.57 10.36 14.33
C LEU A 243 -0.91 10.11 14.67
N GLU A 244 -1.45 10.83 15.64
CA GLU A 244 -2.84 10.70 16.09
C GLU A 244 -3.85 11.47 15.21
N ALA A 245 -3.38 12.31 14.30
CA ALA A 245 -4.24 13.21 13.50
C ALA A 245 -5.11 12.48 12.45
N GLY A 246 -4.91 11.20 12.22
CA GLY A 246 -5.65 10.43 11.21
C GLY A 246 -7.17 10.35 11.44
N GLY A 247 -7.63 10.47 12.69
CA GLY A 247 -9.04 10.38 13.05
C GLY A 247 -9.77 11.72 13.27
N ALA A 248 -9.15 12.87 12.98
CA ALA A 248 -9.63 14.19 13.39
C ALA A 248 -10.42 14.98 12.32
N SER A 249 -11.03 14.31 11.33
CA SER A 249 -11.79 14.98 10.25
C SER A 249 -13.28 15.11 10.61
N SER A 250 -13.93 16.14 10.08
CA SER A 250 -15.39 16.40 10.29
C SER A 250 -16.30 15.56 9.38
N ASN A 251 -15.77 15.03 8.25
CA ASN A 251 -16.52 14.17 7.31
C ASN A 251 -15.92 12.76 7.35
N VAL A 252 -16.24 12.00 8.41
CA VAL A 252 -15.64 10.71 8.70
C VAL A 252 -16.67 9.59 8.54
N HIS A 253 -16.31 8.58 7.76
CA HIS A 253 -17.02 7.31 7.68
C HIS A 253 -16.22 6.26 8.44
N ALA A 254 -16.91 5.38 9.17
CA ALA A 254 -16.26 4.32 9.94
C ALA A 254 -16.49 2.95 9.34
N GLY A 255 -15.43 2.13 9.35
CA GLY A 255 -15.53 0.70 9.05
C GLY A 255 -16.30 -0.06 10.14
N ALA A 256 -16.73 -1.27 9.83
CA ALA A 256 -17.46 -2.15 10.75
C ALA A 256 -16.54 -3.18 11.42
N THR A 257 -15.53 -3.67 10.71
CA THR A 257 -14.65 -4.74 11.18
C THR A 257 -13.68 -4.22 12.24
N THR A 258 -13.72 -4.79 13.44
CA THR A 258 -12.77 -4.47 14.53
C THR A 258 -11.41 -5.15 14.30
N TRP A 259 -10.36 -4.64 14.97
CA TRP A 259 -9.03 -5.26 14.94
C TRP A 259 -9.04 -6.70 15.45
N ALA A 260 -9.77 -6.97 16.54
CA ALA A 260 -9.88 -8.31 17.10
C ALA A 260 -10.60 -9.29 16.15
N GLU A 261 -11.65 -8.85 15.44
CA GLU A 261 -12.35 -9.66 14.44
C GLU A 261 -11.45 -9.94 13.24
N TRP A 262 -10.73 -8.94 12.77
CA TRP A 262 -9.78 -9.09 11.69
C TRP A 262 -8.68 -10.11 12.04
N LEU A 263 -8.08 -10.03 13.21
CA LEU A 263 -7.07 -10.98 13.69
C LEU A 263 -7.58 -12.42 13.77
N ARG A 264 -8.87 -12.62 14.08
CA ARG A 264 -9.50 -13.96 14.10
C ARG A 264 -9.71 -14.53 12.70
N ARG A 265 -10.03 -13.68 11.72
CA ARG A 265 -10.23 -14.08 10.32
C ARG A 265 -8.91 -14.40 9.63
N GLU A 266 -7.91 -13.54 9.83
CA GLU A 266 -6.60 -13.68 9.21
C GLU A 266 -5.74 -14.71 9.95
N ARG A 267 -5.91 -15.97 9.60
CA ARG A 267 -4.89 -16.98 9.89
C ARG A 267 -3.70 -16.75 8.97
N VAL A 268 -2.87 -15.75 9.27
CA VAL A 268 -1.65 -15.49 8.48
C VAL A 268 -0.74 -16.70 8.60
N PRO A 269 -0.41 -17.41 7.52
CA PRO A 269 0.65 -18.42 7.53
C PRO A 269 1.92 -17.71 8.02
N ARG A 270 2.65 -18.33 8.96
CA ARG A 270 3.98 -17.82 9.36
C ARG A 270 4.76 -17.50 8.09
N PRO A 271 5.37 -16.31 7.96
CA PRO A 271 6.22 -16.02 6.82
C PRO A 271 7.25 -17.16 6.72
N PRO A 272 7.51 -17.71 5.50
CA PRO A 272 8.48 -18.77 5.34
C PRO A 272 9.78 -18.31 5.99
N ARG A 273 10.39 -19.17 6.79
CA ARG A 273 11.73 -18.91 7.37
C ARG A 273 12.62 -18.50 6.19
N PRO A 274 13.42 -17.44 6.30
CA PRO A 274 14.35 -17.10 5.24
C PRO A 274 15.16 -18.37 4.97
N SER A 275 15.07 -18.87 3.74
CA SER A 275 15.82 -20.06 3.32
C SER A 275 17.29 -19.78 3.55
N GLN A 276 17.97 -20.66 4.31
CA GLN A 276 19.41 -20.55 4.58
C GLN A 276 20.27 -20.64 3.31
N HIS A 277 19.67 -20.66 2.12
CA HIS A 277 20.32 -20.79 0.81
C HIS A 277 20.52 -19.47 0.06
N ALA A 278 20.25 -18.29 0.67
CA ALA A 278 20.43 -17.01 -0.01
C ALA A 278 21.81 -16.35 0.20
N PHE A 279 22.80 -17.07 0.73
CA PHE A 279 24.20 -16.61 0.77
C PHE A 279 25.18 -17.73 0.40
N GLY A 280 25.00 -18.25 -0.82
CA GLY A 280 25.98 -19.17 -1.43
C GLY A 280 26.92 -18.45 -2.39
N ILE A 281 27.74 -17.51 -1.91
CA ILE A 281 28.92 -17.02 -2.65
C ILE A 281 30.01 -18.12 -2.75
N GLY A 282 29.74 -19.32 -2.26
CA GLY A 282 30.69 -20.45 -2.24
C GLY A 282 30.71 -21.35 -3.49
N SER A 283 29.75 -21.25 -4.43
CA SER A 283 29.70 -22.16 -5.58
C SER A 283 30.38 -21.65 -6.86
N ILE A 284 30.65 -20.34 -6.96
CA ILE A 284 31.29 -19.77 -8.16
C ILE A 284 32.80 -19.95 -8.13
N LEU A 285 33.42 -20.12 -6.96
CA LEU A 285 34.89 -20.32 -6.84
C LEU A 285 35.35 -21.76 -6.95
N ARG A 286 34.47 -22.78 -6.97
CA ARG A 286 34.84 -24.18 -7.16
C ARG A 286 34.86 -24.60 -8.64
N GLN A 287 34.12 -23.93 -9.51
CA GLN A 287 34.09 -24.27 -10.94
C GLN A 287 35.28 -23.73 -11.74
N GLN A 288 36.01 -22.76 -11.20
CA GLN A 288 37.23 -22.24 -11.85
C GLN A 288 38.52 -22.98 -11.48
N ARG A 289 38.50 -23.91 -10.50
CA ARG A 289 39.67 -24.74 -10.17
C ARG A 289 39.74 -26.08 -10.90
N SER A 290 38.62 -26.55 -11.50
CA SER A 290 38.58 -27.80 -12.27
C SER A 290 39.08 -27.65 -13.71
N CYS A 291 39.22 -26.44 -14.24
CA CYS A 291 39.64 -26.20 -15.63
C CYS A 291 41.17 -25.90 -15.80
N ARG A 292 41.96 -25.99 -14.72
CA ARG A 292 43.42 -25.73 -14.78
C ARG A 292 44.32 -26.96 -14.60
N VAL A 293 43.79 -28.18 -14.52
CA VAL A 293 44.58 -29.41 -14.31
C VAL A 293 44.74 -30.25 -15.57
N THR A 294 44.11 -29.94 -16.71
CA THR A 294 44.16 -30.74 -17.93
C THR A 294 44.98 -30.15 -19.10
N LYS A 295 45.92 -29.23 -18.80
CA LYS A 295 46.86 -28.73 -19.86
C LYS A 295 48.30 -28.81 -19.42
N ARG A 296 48.77 -30.00 -19.02
CA ARG A 296 50.22 -30.31 -18.89
C ARG A 296 50.45 -31.80 -19.14
N ALA A 297 50.33 -32.24 -20.37
CA ALA A 297 50.98 -33.50 -20.85
C ALA A 297 50.83 -33.56 -22.37
N SER A 298 51.75 -32.99 -23.11
CA SER A 298 52.20 -33.40 -24.45
C SER A 298 53.27 -32.46 -24.95
N ARG A 299 54.52 -32.76 -24.66
CA ARG A 299 55.62 -32.38 -25.52
C ARG A 299 56.19 -33.67 -26.13
N PRO A 300 56.27 -33.78 -27.47
CA PRO A 300 57.04 -34.85 -28.07
C PRO A 300 58.52 -34.45 -28.12
N SER A 301 59.34 -35.43 -27.88
CA SER A 301 60.78 -35.45 -28.09
C SER A 301 61.14 -35.29 -29.55
N LYS A 302 61.94 -34.31 -29.88
CA LYS A 302 63.20 -34.38 -30.66
C LYS A 302 63.93 -33.06 -30.52
#